data_c8416b032ad908ab728fa01bd29d002a
#
_entry.id   c8416b032ad908ab728fa01bd29d002a
#
_cell.length_a   1.000
_cell.length_b   1.000
_cell.length_c   1.000
_cell.angle_alpha   90.00
_cell.angle_beta   90.00
_cell.angle_gamma   90.00
#
_symmetry.space_group_name_H-M   'P 1'
#
loop_
_entity.id
_entity.type
_entity.pdbx_description
1 polymer ?
#
loop_
_entity_poly.entity_id
_entity_poly.type
_entity_poly.pdbx_seq_one_letter_code
_entity_poly.pdbx_strand_id
1 'polypeptide(L)'
;MGFKDAKKQLIVCLQSGNVLHEAIGNISTKNFLATGQTSITELIDIIYQSAGPSYSSSPHHFAAHIDAHIIRCRYRGIPWYIKWYFTEPDCVFISVHH
;
A
#
# COMPACT_ATOMS: atom_id res chain seq x y z
N MET A 1 -12.70 4.96 -7.29
CA MET A 1 -12.25 5.43 -5.95
C MET A 1 -11.12 6.44 -6.13
N GLY A 2 -11.27 7.62 -5.57
CA GLY A 2 -10.25 8.65 -5.66
C GLY A 2 -9.16 8.48 -4.59
N PHE A 3 -8.13 9.30 -4.69
CA PHE A 3 -6.98 9.25 -3.76
C PHE A 3 -7.41 9.44 -2.29
N LYS A 4 -8.27 10.42 -2.00
CA LYS A 4 -8.72 10.68 -0.62
C LYS A 4 -9.39 9.45 -0.01
N ASP A 5 -10.27 8.80 -0.76
CA ASP A 5 -10.99 7.62 -0.29
C ASP A 5 -10.07 6.42 -0.14
N ALA A 6 -9.19 6.19 -1.11
CA ALA A 6 -8.21 5.11 -1.05
C ALA A 6 -7.26 5.27 0.13
N LYS A 7 -6.76 6.48 0.35
CA LYS A 7 -5.87 6.82 1.46
C LYS A 7 -6.54 6.58 2.80
N LYS A 8 -7.77 7.11 2.97
CA LYS A 8 -8.53 6.97 4.21
C LYS A 8 -8.81 5.50 4.51
N GLN A 9 -9.29 4.76 3.53
CA GLN A 9 -9.60 3.33 3.71
C GLN A 9 -8.36 2.52 4.04
N LEU A 10 -7.23 2.80 3.40
CA LEU A 10 -5.98 2.12 3.68
C LEU A 10 -5.51 2.37 5.11
N ILE A 11 -5.57 3.62 5.57
CA ILE A 11 -5.18 3.96 6.94
C ILE A 11 -6.07 3.25 7.96
N VAL A 12 -7.38 3.20 7.71
CA VAL A 12 -8.32 2.47 8.58
C VAL A 12 -7.97 0.98 8.63
N CYS A 13 -7.66 0.36 7.51
CA CYS A 13 -7.22 -1.04 7.46
C CYS A 13 -5.96 -1.26 8.31
N LEU A 14 -4.98 -0.38 8.16
CA LEU A 14 -3.72 -0.48 8.91
C LEU A 14 -3.94 -0.32 10.41
N GLN A 15 -4.77 0.64 10.81
CA GLN A 15 -5.08 0.88 12.22
C GLN A 15 -5.87 -0.26 12.85
N SER A 16 -6.70 -0.92 12.07
CA SER A 16 -7.57 -2.01 12.53
C SER A 16 -6.89 -3.39 12.47
N GLY A 17 -5.71 -3.49 11.89
CA GLY A 17 -5.02 -4.75 11.70
C GLY A 17 -5.60 -5.62 10.58
N ASN A 18 -6.46 -5.06 9.73
CA ASN A 18 -7.04 -5.75 8.58
C ASN A 18 -6.07 -5.73 7.40
N VAL A 19 -4.94 -6.39 7.58
CA VAL A 19 -3.80 -6.35 6.67
C VAL A 19 -3.44 -7.76 6.22
N LEU A 20 -3.40 -7.95 4.89
CA LEU A 20 -2.94 -9.18 4.26
C LEU A 20 -1.80 -8.84 3.30
N HIS A 21 -1.07 -9.86 2.89
CA HIS A 21 0.05 -9.72 1.96
C HIS A 21 -0.07 -10.74 0.84
N GLU A 22 0.12 -10.29 -0.39
CA GLU A 22 0.15 -11.18 -1.54
C GLU A 22 1.48 -11.93 -1.56
N ALA A 23 1.41 -13.26 -1.45
CA ALA A 23 2.59 -14.12 -1.34
C ALA A 23 3.08 -14.58 -2.72
N ILE A 24 3.31 -13.64 -3.64
CA ILE A 24 3.78 -13.93 -4.99
C ILE A 24 5.17 -13.33 -5.19
N GLY A 25 6.12 -14.13 -5.66
CA GLY A 25 7.47 -13.68 -5.98
C GLY A 25 8.32 -13.44 -4.75
N ASN A 26 9.24 -12.47 -4.84
CA ASN A 26 10.23 -12.16 -3.80
C ASN A 26 9.67 -11.23 -2.73
N ILE A 27 8.84 -11.77 -1.83
CA ILE A 27 8.22 -10.99 -0.76
C ILE A 27 9.27 -10.29 0.12
N SER A 28 10.43 -10.91 0.33
CA SER A 28 11.51 -10.36 1.16
C SER A 28 12.13 -9.08 0.59
N THR A 29 12.06 -8.89 -0.73
CA THR A 29 12.60 -7.69 -1.39
C THR A 29 11.53 -6.71 -1.82
N LYS A 30 10.27 -7.15 -1.89
CA LYS A 30 9.16 -6.35 -2.39
C LYS A 30 8.18 -5.90 -1.32
N ASN A 31 8.22 -6.47 -0.14
CA ASN A 31 7.25 -6.15 0.91
C ASN A 31 7.92 -6.01 2.27
N PHE A 32 8.39 -4.80 2.55
CA PHE A 32 9.06 -4.48 3.81
C PHE A 32 8.14 -4.50 5.02
N LEU A 33 6.82 -4.35 4.80
CA LEU A 33 5.86 -4.48 5.90
C LEU A 33 5.75 -5.94 6.33
N ALA A 34 5.62 -6.86 5.39
CA ALA A 34 5.53 -8.30 5.68
C ALA A 34 6.80 -8.83 6.35
N THR A 35 7.96 -8.32 5.98
CA THR A 35 9.25 -8.75 6.54
C THR A 35 9.65 -8.03 7.81
N GLY A 36 8.90 -7.01 8.22
CA GLY A 36 9.20 -6.22 9.43
C GLY A 36 10.29 -5.18 9.24
N GLN A 37 10.75 -4.92 8.02
CA GLN A 37 11.71 -3.85 7.76
C GLN A 37 11.09 -2.46 7.90
N THR A 38 9.77 -2.35 7.75
CA THR A 38 9.01 -1.18 8.14
C THR A 38 7.86 -1.61 9.05
N SER A 39 7.39 -0.70 9.91
CA SER A 39 6.27 -0.95 10.81
C SER A 39 4.97 -0.40 10.23
N ILE A 40 3.84 -0.86 10.77
CA ILE A 40 2.52 -0.30 10.45
C ILE A 40 2.49 1.20 10.79
N THR A 41 3.05 1.59 11.92
CA THR A 41 3.09 3.00 12.35
C THR A 41 3.87 3.86 11.36
N GLU A 42 5.04 3.40 10.93
CA GLU A 42 5.84 4.13 9.94
C GLU A 42 5.12 4.20 8.59
N LEU A 43 4.52 3.10 8.16
CA LEU A 43 3.80 3.06 6.88
C LEU A 43 2.59 4.01 6.89
N ILE A 44 1.85 4.08 7.99
CA ILE A 44 0.76 5.05 8.14
C ILE A 44 1.27 6.48 7.98
N ASP A 45 2.40 6.81 8.59
CA ASP A 45 2.98 8.14 8.47
C ASP A 45 3.40 8.48 7.04
N ILE A 46 4.02 7.53 6.34
CA ILE A 46 4.37 7.68 4.92
C ILE A 46 3.12 7.97 4.08
N ILE A 47 2.08 7.16 4.25
CA ILE A 47 0.83 7.30 3.50
C ILE A 47 0.15 8.63 3.85
N TYR A 48 0.13 8.98 5.12
CA TYR A 48 -0.51 10.21 5.59
C TYR A 48 0.12 11.45 4.97
N GLN A 49 1.44 11.45 4.78
CA GLN A 49 2.17 12.56 4.18
C GLN A 49 2.14 12.55 2.65
N SER A 50 1.68 11.48 2.02
CA SER A 50 1.59 11.41 0.55
C SER A 50 0.51 12.36 0.02
N ALA A 51 0.73 12.86 -1.20
CA ALA A 51 -0.18 13.80 -1.86
C ALA A 51 -0.80 13.18 -3.11
N GLY A 52 -1.89 13.78 -3.61
CA GLY A 52 -2.61 13.30 -4.78
C GLY A 52 -1.76 12.98 -6.00
N PRO A 53 -0.78 13.82 -6.38
CA PRO A 53 0.11 13.52 -7.52
C PRO A 53 0.95 12.26 -7.37
N SER A 54 1.13 11.78 -6.15
CA SER A 54 1.87 10.53 -5.87
C SER A 54 1.03 9.27 -6.11
N TYR A 55 -0.27 9.43 -6.29
CA TYR A 55 -1.22 8.32 -6.37
C TYR A 55 -1.59 7.99 -7.80
N SER A 56 -1.70 6.68 -8.08
CA SER A 56 -2.29 6.16 -9.32
C SER A 56 -3.04 4.86 -9.02
N SER A 57 -3.87 4.44 -9.95
CA SER A 57 -4.53 3.13 -9.87
C SER A 57 -4.57 2.49 -11.24
N SER A 58 -4.63 1.15 -11.25
CA SER A 58 -4.72 0.35 -12.47
C SER A 58 -5.42 -0.96 -12.14
N PRO A 59 -5.97 -1.68 -13.14
CA PRO A 59 -6.52 -3.00 -12.90
C PRO A 59 -5.47 -3.94 -12.32
N HIS A 60 -5.88 -4.79 -11.38
CA HIS A 60 -5.01 -5.82 -10.82
C HIS A 60 -4.57 -6.79 -11.93
N HIS A 61 -3.31 -7.20 -11.89
CA HIS A 61 -2.70 -8.02 -12.94
C HIS A 61 -3.46 -9.33 -13.21
N PHE A 62 -3.92 -10.02 -12.17
CA PHE A 62 -4.64 -11.30 -12.28
C PHE A 62 -6.15 -11.18 -12.09
N ALA A 63 -6.66 -10.00 -11.71
CA ALA A 63 -8.07 -9.78 -11.44
C ALA A 63 -8.46 -8.38 -11.91
N ALA A 64 -8.72 -8.24 -13.21
CA ALA A 64 -8.95 -6.95 -13.86
C ALA A 64 -10.15 -6.17 -13.31
N HIS A 65 -11.08 -6.83 -12.58
CA HIS A 65 -12.21 -6.19 -11.92
C HIS A 65 -11.84 -5.56 -10.57
N ILE A 66 -10.61 -5.79 -10.09
CA ILE A 66 -10.11 -5.21 -8.85
C ILE A 66 -9.07 -4.14 -9.21
N ASP A 67 -9.20 -2.96 -8.62
CA ASP A 67 -8.22 -1.89 -8.82
C ASP A 67 -7.04 -2.06 -7.87
N ALA A 68 -5.83 -2.04 -8.41
CA ALA A 68 -4.61 -1.92 -7.63
C ALA A 68 -4.27 -0.44 -7.48
N HIS A 69 -3.98 -0.03 -6.25
CA HIS A 69 -3.63 1.34 -5.91
C HIS A 69 -2.12 1.45 -5.72
N ILE A 70 -1.54 2.54 -6.16
CA ILE A 70 -0.10 2.76 -6.10
C ILE A 70 0.16 4.15 -5.52
N ILE A 71 1.05 4.23 -4.54
CA ILE A 71 1.61 5.49 -4.04
C ILE A 71 3.12 5.44 -4.28
N ARG A 72 3.64 6.48 -4.96
CA ARG A 72 5.06 6.73 -5.13
C ARG A 72 5.38 8.07 -4.51
N CYS A 73 6.02 8.07 -3.36
CA CYS A 73 6.31 9.32 -2.65
C CYS A 73 7.69 9.29 -2.01
N ARG A 74 8.21 10.49 -1.70
CA ARG A 74 9.41 10.61 -0.89
C ARG A 74 9.02 10.83 0.56
N TYR A 75 9.63 10.05 1.44
CA TYR A 75 9.46 10.18 2.87
C TYR A 75 10.84 10.24 3.50
N ARG A 76 11.17 11.37 4.10
CA ARG A 76 12.50 11.66 4.68
C ARG A 76 13.62 11.42 3.68
N GLY A 77 13.41 11.85 2.43
CA GLY A 77 14.38 11.71 1.36
C GLY A 77 14.46 10.34 0.70
N ILE A 78 13.67 9.37 1.16
CA ILE A 78 13.66 8.01 0.64
C ILE A 78 12.46 7.83 -0.30
N PRO A 79 12.67 7.34 -1.54
CA PRO A 79 11.58 7.13 -2.48
C PRO A 79 10.86 5.81 -2.18
N TRP A 80 9.66 5.89 -1.67
CA TRP A 80 8.83 4.73 -1.35
C TRP A 80 7.90 4.36 -2.50
N TYR A 81 7.67 3.05 -2.67
CA TYR A 81 6.71 2.46 -3.59
C TYR A 81 5.77 1.56 -2.80
N ILE A 82 4.47 1.87 -2.81
CA ILE A 82 3.45 1.15 -2.07
C ILE A 82 2.34 0.76 -3.05
N LYS A 83 2.08 -0.53 -3.18
CA LYS A 83 1.02 -1.05 -4.06
C LYS A 83 0.15 -2.01 -3.28
N TRP A 84 -1.17 -1.83 -3.37
CA TRP A 84 -2.14 -2.63 -2.64
C TRP A 84 -3.47 -2.67 -3.38
N TYR A 85 -4.35 -3.56 -2.92
CA TYR A 85 -5.77 -3.54 -3.30
C TYR A 85 -6.62 -3.84 -2.07
N PHE A 86 -7.94 -3.63 -2.19
CA PHE A 86 -8.88 -3.88 -1.11
C PHE A 86 -9.71 -5.14 -1.38
N THR A 87 -9.86 -5.97 -0.34
CA THR A 87 -10.83 -7.06 -0.28
C THR A 87 -11.53 -6.94 1.06
N GLU A 88 -12.63 -6.20 1.12
CA GLU A 88 -13.27 -5.86 2.38
C GLU A 88 -13.38 -7.04 3.36
N PRO A 89 -13.03 -6.81 4.63
CA PRO A 89 -12.60 -5.56 5.28
C PRO A 89 -11.10 -5.28 5.17
N ASP A 90 -10.37 -6.05 4.38
CA ASP A 90 -8.91 -6.07 4.38
C ASP A 90 -8.31 -5.19 3.28
N CYS A 91 -7.07 -4.76 3.50
CA CYS A 91 -6.17 -4.33 2.45
C CYS A 91 -5.12 -5.43 2.21
N VAL A 92 -4.76 -5.66 0.96
CA VAL A 92 -3.78 -6.67 0.56
C VAL A 92 -2.60 -5.97 -0.09
N PHE A 93 -1.43 -6.05 0.53
CA PHE A 93 -0.23 -5.42 0.01
C PHE A 93 0.47 -6.32 -1.01
N ILE A 94 0.77 -5.73 -2.16
CA ILE A 94 1.55 -6.37 -3.24
C ILE A 94 3.01 -5.95 -3.12
N SER A 95 3.26 -4.66 -2.88
CA SER A 95 4.60 -4.10 -2.78
C SER A 95 4.64 -3.01 -1.71
N VAL A 96 5.67 -3.03 -0.88
CA VAL A 96 6.01 -1.98 0.10
C VAL A 96 7.51 -1.95 0.17
N HIS A 97 8.16 -1.02 -0.55
CA HIS A 97 9.62 -0.95 -0.57
C HIS A 97 10.12 0.41 -1.02
N HIS A 98 11.40 0.59 -0.92
CA HIS A 98 12.09 1.76 -1.46
C HIS A 98 13.35 1.38 -2.20
#